data_240a683044781eaa0bf4eb5ed81ea06a
#
_entry.id   240a683044781eaa0bf4eb5ed81ea06a
#
_cell.length_a   1.000
_cell.length_b   1.000
_cell.length_c   1.000
_cell.angle_alpha   90.00
_cell.angle_beta   90.00
_cell.angle_gamma   90.00
#
_symmetry.space_group_name_H-M   'P 1'
#
loop_
_entity.id
_entity.type
_entity.pdbx_description
1 polymer ?
#
loop_
_entity_poly.entity_id
_entity_poly.type
_entity_poly.pdbx_seq_one_letter_code
_entity_poly.pdbx_strand_id
1 'polypeptide(L)'
;MSKIGIFMADGCEEIEGLTVVDIVRRAGIDITTISISDKKEVAGAHGITFLADAKKDEVDFSTLDGIVLPGGMPGTINLGADETVDKVIREFAAGGKLVAAICAAPSVLGQAGLL
;
A
#
# COMPACT_ATOMS: atom_id res chain seq x y z
N MET A 1 -4.61 3.01 19.51
CA MET A 1 -4.02 3.88 18.48
C MET A 1 -4.06 3.16 17.15
N SER A 2 -4.48 3.86 16.10
CA SER A 2 -4.62 3.24 14.77
C SER A 2 -3.26 2.99 14.13
N LYS A 3 -3.12 1.84 13.48
CA LYS A 3 -1.95 1.45 12.72
C LYS A 3 -2.35 1.20 11.27
N ILE A 4 -1.71 1.92 10.36
CA ILE A 4 -2.00 1.87 8.94
C ILE A 4 -0.79 1.29 8.19
N GLY A 5 -1.05 0.47 7.20
CA GLY A 5 -0.03 0.04 6.25
C GLY A 5 -0.28 0.66 4.88
N ILE A 6 0.78 0.91 4.13
CA ILE A 6 0.67 1.33 2.74
C ILE A 6 1.58 0.43 1.90
N PHE A 7 0.99 -0.23 0.91
CA PHE A 7 1.76 -1.06 -0.01
C PHE A 7 2.50 -0.22 -1.03
N MET A 8 3.78 -0.49 -1.19
CA MET A 8 4.65 0.19 -2.14
C MET A 8 5.16 -0.82 -3.16
N ALA A 9 4.83 -0.60 -4.43
CA ALA A 9 5.28 -1.43 -5.53
C ALA A 9 6.22 -0.65 -6.43
N ASP A 10 7.12 -1.34 -7.12
CA ASP A 10 7.92 -0.71 -8.17
C ASP A 10 6.99 -0.10 -9.21
N GLY A 11 7.30 1.12 -9.63
CA GLY A 11 6.47 1.88 -10.53
C GLY A 11 5.31 2.63 -9.86
N CYS A 12 5.25 2.69 -8.53
CA CYS A 12 4.25 3.49 -7.83
C CYS A 12 4.52 4.99 -8.00
N GLU A 13 3.45 5.79 -7.90
CA GLU A 13 3.59 7.26 -7.93
C GLU A 13 4.17 7.73 -6.59
N GLU A 14 5.39 8.26 -6.63
CA GLU A 14 6.11 8.67 -5.41
C GLU A 14 5.35 9.70 -4.59
N ILE A 15 4.80 10.72 -5.26
CA ILE A 15 4.08 11.79 -4.58
C ILE A 15 2.85 11.25 -3.86
N GLU A 16 2.07 10.39 -4.52
CA GLU A 16 0.85 9.85 -3.92
C GLU A 16 1.16 9.01 -2.68
N GLY A 17 2.14 8.11 -2.79
CA GLY A 17 2.52 7.26 -1.67
C GLY A 17 3.13 8.03 -0.53
N LEU A 18 4.15 8.84 -0.82
CA LEU A 18 4.93 9.53 0.23
C LEU A 18 4.14 10.68 0.86
N THR A 19 3.23 11.32 0.13
CA THR A 19 2.36 12.36 0.70
C THR A 19 1.42 11.77 1.74
N VAL A 20 0.84 10.62 1.48
CA VAL A 20 0.00 9.90 2.46
C VAL A 20 0.80 9.60 3.72
N VAL A 21 2.01 9.07 3.56
CA VAL A 21 2.89 8.75 4.69
C VAL A 21 3.21 10.00 5.51
N ASP A 22 3.60 11.08 4.85
CA ASP A 22 3.97 12.33 5.51
C ASP A 22 2.79 12.90 6.31
N ILE A 23 1.62 13.01 5.69
CA ILE A 23 0.45 13.61 6.34
C ILE A 23 -0.04 12.75 7.50
N VAL A 24 -0.09 11.43 7.32
CA VAL A 24 -0.52 10.51 8.38
C VAL A 24 0.42 10.58 9.59
N ARG A 25 1.73 10.63 9.35
CA ARG A 25 2.72 10.78 10.43
C ARG A 25 2.61 12.12 11.12
N ARG A 26 2.37 13.21 10.39
CA ARG A 26 2.14 14.53 10.98
C ARG A 26 0.89 14.56 11.86
N ALA A 27 -0.10 13.74 11.54
CA ALA A 27 -1.30 13.60 12.36
C ALA A 27 -1.10 12.74 13.61
N GLY A 28 0.10 12.20 13.82
CA GLY A 28 0.39 11.33 14.96
C GLY A 28 -0.13 9.90 14.82
N ILE A 29 -0.50 9.50 13.60
CA ILE A 29 -0.98 8.15 13.32
C ILE A 29 0.20 7.30 12.83
N ASP A 30 0.28 6.08 13.32
CA ASP A 30 1.33 5.13 12.93
C ASP A 30 1.04 4.59 11.53
N ILE A 31 2.00 4.75 10.62
CA ILE A 31 1.92 4.20 9.25
C ILE A 31 3.24 3.54 8.89
N THR A 32 3.16 2.33 8.36
CA THR A 32 4.29 1.53 7.90
C THR A 32 4.26 1.41 6.39
N THR A 33 5.37 1.75 5.73
CA THR A 33 5.52 1.51 4.30
C THR A 33 5.96 0.06 4.08
N ILE A 34 5.29 -0.62 3.15
CA ILE A 34 5.43 -2.07 2.95
C ILE A 34 5.78 -2.34 1.49
N SER A 35 7.00 -2.81 1.24
CA SER A 35 7.40 -3.24 -0.10
C SER A 35 6.77 -4.59 -0.43
N ILE A 36 6.21 -4.71 -1.63
CA ILE A 36 5.64 -5.99 -2.09
C ILE A 36 6.67 -6.88 -2.80
N SER A 37 7.89 -6.39 -3.01
CA SER A 37 8.98 -7.19 -3.57
C SER A 37 9.78 -7.86 -2.45
N ASP A 38 10.83 -8.59 -2.83
CA ASP A 38 11.77 -9.21 -1.88
C ASP A 38 12.83 -8.23 -1.37
N LYS A 39 12.72 -6.95 -1.74
CA LYS A 39 13.65 -5.89 -1.34
C LYS A 39 12.89 -4.75 -0.65
N LYS A 40 13.56 -4.06 0.26
CA LYS A 40 13.01 -2.83 0.85
C LYS A 40 13.07 -1.65 -0.10
N GLU A 41 14.00 -1.65 -1.05
CA GLU A 41 14.10 -0.58 -2.05
C GLU A 41 12.91 -0.66 -3.00
N VAL A 42 12.25 0.48 -3.17
CA VAL A 42 11.12 0.65 -4.08
C VAL A 42 11.50 1.70 -5.11
N ALA A 43 11.44 1.32 -6.38
CA ALA A 43 11.72 2.23 -7.50
C ALA A 43 10.41 2.84 -7.98
N GLY A 44 10.22 4.12 -7.71
CA GLY A 44 9.02 4.84 -8.13
C GLY A 44 8.94 5.06 -9.64
N ALA A 45 7.77 5.47 -10.11
CA ALA A 45 7.49 5.68 -11.54
C ALA A 45 8.33 6.80 -12.15
N HIS A 46 8.84 7.73 -11.34
CA HIS A 46 9.60 8.89 -11.79
C HIS A 46 11.08 8.81 -11.41
N GLY A 47 11.60 7.59 -11.24
CA GLY A 47 13.02 7.37 -11.01
C GLY A 47 13.52 7.67 -9.61
N ILE A 48 12.62 7.85 -8.64
CA ILE A 48 13.00 8.06 -7.25
C ILE A 48 12.91 6.74 -6.52
N THR A 49 14.06 6.25 -6.03
CA THR A 49 14.11 5.04 -5.23
C THR A 49 14.12 5.39 -3.75
N PHE A 50 13.28 4.75 -2.98
CA PHE A 50 13.21 4.95 -1.54
C PHE A 50 13.17 3.61 -0.82
N LEU A 51 13.45 3.63 0.49
CA LEU A 51 13.41 2.44 1.33
C LEU A 51 12.06 2.35 2.03
N ALA A 52 11.37 1.22 1.84
CA ALA A 52 10.21 0.90 2.66
C ALA A 52 10.64 0.52 4.08
N ASP A 53 9.75 0.67 5.04
CA ASP A 53 10.02 0.28 6.42
C ASP A 53 10.14 -1.24 6.57
N ALA A 54 9.36 -1.99 5.79
CA ALA A 54 9.34 -3.44 5.86
C ALA A 54 8.99 -4.04 4.50
N LYS A 55 9.30 -5.32 4.34
CA LYS A 55 8.80 -6.13 3.23
C LYS A 55 7.49 -6.79 3.63
N LYS A 56 6.66 -7.16 2.65
CA LYS A 56 5.33 -7.73 2.92
C LYS A 56 5.38 -9.01 3.79
N ASP A 57 6.44 -9.80 3.68
CA ASP A 57 6.60 -11.02 4.46
C ASP A 57 7.08 -10.79 5.89
N GLU A 58 7.44 -9.55 6.24
CA GLU A 58 7.87 -9.15 7.58
C GLU A 58 6.74 -8.54 8.41
N VAL A 59 5.56 -8.32 7.82
CA VAL A 59 4.47 -7.60 8.46
C VAL A 59 3.39 -8.56 8.95
N ASP A 60 2.99 -8.39 10.21
CA ASP A 60 1.79 -9.04 10.73
C ASP A 60 0.58 -8.14 10.44
N PHE A 61 -0.14 -8.43 9.37
CA PHE A 61 -1.27 -7.62 8.92
C PHE A 61 -2.44 -7.62 9.92
N SER A 62 -2.51 -8.61 10.80
CA SER A 62 -3.57 -8.64 11.81
C SER A 62 -3.46 -7.49 12.82
N THR A 63 -2.28 -6.87 12.94
CA THR A 63 -2.05 -5.73 13.83
C THR A 63 -2.44 -4.40 13.21
N LEU A 64 -2.74 -4.36 11.92
CA LEU A 64 -3.09 -3.14 11.19
C LEU A 64 -4.59 -2.91 11.20
N ASP A 65 -4.98 -1.64 11.25
CA ASP A 65 -6.37 -1.19 11.23
C ASP A 65 -6.82 -0.74 9.84
N GLY A 66 -5.89 -0.51 8.95
CA GLY A 66 -6.17 -0.09 7.58
C GLY A 66 -5.01 -0.31 6.64
N ILE A 67 -5.32 -0.29 5.36
CA ILE A 67 -4.34 -0.46 4.28
C ILE A 67 -4.62 0.55 3.17
N VAL A 68 -3.55 1.08 2.59
CA VAL A 68 -3.62 2.09 1.54
C VAL A 68 -2.88 1.58 0.30
N LEU A 69 -3.45 1.86 -0.86
CA LEU A 69 -2.85 1.54 -2.16
C LEU A 69 -2.58 2.85 -2.91
N PRO A 70 -1.30 3.22 -3.14
CA PRO A 70 -0.98 4.37 -4.00
C PRO A 70 -1.14 4.00 -5.47
N GLY A 71 -1.30 5.01 -6.32
CA GLY A 71 -1.42 4.83 -7.76
C GLY A 71 -0.08 4.77 -8.47
N GLY A 72 -0.10 5.19 -9.72
CA GLY A 72 1.04 5.15 -10.63
C GLY A 72 1.08 3.88 -11.47
N MET A 73 1.80 3.97 -12.58
CA MET A 73 2.00 2.85 -13.50
C MET A 73 3.50 2.62 -13.71
N PRO A 74 3.97 1.39 -13.71
CA PRO A 74 3.22 0.13 -13.59
C PRO A 74 2.89 -0.29 -12.15
N GLY A 75 3.07 0.57 -11.14
CA GLY A 75 2.84 0.21 -9.74
C GLY A 75 1.46 -0.37 -9.48
N THR A 76 0.40 0.23 -10.02
CA THR A 76 -0.97 -0.28 -9.87
C THR A 76 -1.13 -1.69 -10.45
N ILE A 77 -0.49 -1.96 -11.59
CA ILE A 77 -0.51 -3.30 -12.20
C ILE A 77 0.19 -4.30 -11.29
N ASN A 78 1.34 -3.91 -10.71
CA ASN A 78 2.10 -4.76 -9.82
C ASN A 78 1.31 -5.07 -8.54
N LEU A 79 0.62 -4.07 -7.98
CA LEU A 79 -0.26 -4.29 -6.84
C LEU A 79 -1.40 -5.25 -7.17
N GLY A 80 -2.04 -5.08 -8.30
CA GLY A 80 -3.15 -5.93 -8.73
C GLY A 80 -2.75 -7.37 -9.01
N ALA A 81 -1.48 -7.61 -9.34
CA ALA A 81 -0.95 -8.95 -9.61
C ALA A 81 -0.39 -9.64 -8.37
N ASP A 82 -0.28 -8.95 -7.24
CA ASP A 82 0.33 -9.48 -6.03
C ASP A 82 -0.68 -10.24 -5.17
N GLU A 83 -0.37 -11.49 -4.84
CA GLU A 83 -1.26 -12.35 -4.07
C GLU A 83 -1.46 -11.86 -2.63
N THR A 84 -0.41 -11.32 -2.01
CA THR A 84 -0.50 -10.80 -0.64
C THR A 84 -1.41 -9.57 -0.61
N VAL A 85 -1.28 -8.66 -1.57
CA VAL A 85 -2.16 -7.49 -1.68
C VAL A 85 -3.60 -7.93 -1.81
N ASP A 86 -3.89 -8.85 -2.73
CA ASP A 86 -5.25 -9.34 -2.94
C ASP A 86 -5.85 -9.95 -1.67
N LYS A 87 -5.09 -10.78 -0.98
CA LYS A 87 -5.53 -11.41 0.26
C LYS A 87 -5.83 -10.38 1.34
N VAL A 88 -4.93 -9.43 1.54
CA VAL A 88 -5.04 -8.42 2.61
C VAL A 88 -6.23 -7.50 2.36
N ILE A 89 -6.41 -6.98 1.14
CA ILE A 89 -7.54 -6.09 0.86
C ILE A 89 -8.89 -6.81 1.06
N ARG A 90 -8.98 -8.08 0.69
CA ARG A 90 -10.20 -8.85 0.89
C ARG A 90 -10.47 -9.11 2.37
N GLU A 91 -9.46 -9.49 3.13
CA GLU A 91 -9.58 -9.73 4.57
C GLU A 91 -9.94 -8.45 5.33
N PHE A 92 -9.31 -7.32 4.96
CA PHE A 92 -9.59 -6.03 5.62
C PHE A 92 -11.00 -5.56 5.33
N ALA A 93 -11.44 -5.65 4.08
CA ALA A 93 -12.81 -5.26 3.71
C ALA A 93 -13.84 -6.14 4.45
N ALA A 94 -13.63 -7.45 4.48
CA ALA A 94 -14.52 -8.38 5.18
C ALA A 94 -14.55 -8.13 6.70
N GLY A 95 -13.43 -7.72 7.28
CA GLY A 95 -13.31 -7.42 8.71
C GLY A 95 -13.74 -6.01 9.12
N GLY A 96 -14.22 -5.20 8.19
CA GLY A 96 -14.65 -3.83 8.49
C GLY A 96 -13.48 -2.87 8.71
N LYS A 97 -12.27 -3.22 8.29
CA LYS A 97 -11.10 -2.34 8.40
C LYS A 97 -11.04 -1.39 7.21
N LEU A 98 -10.26 -0.30 7.36
CA LEU A 98 -10.09 0.68 6.30
C LEU A 98 -9.33 0.08 5.11
N VAL A 99 -9.87 0.28 3.90
CA VAL A 99 -9.19 0.01 2.65
C VAL A 99 -9.29 1.28 1.80
N ALA A 100 -8.16 1.88 1.46
CA ALA A 100 -8.11 3.12 0.70
C ALA A 100 -7.20 2.96 -0.52
N ALA A 101 -7.58 3.62 -1.61
CA ALA A 101 -6.80 3.62 -2.84
C ALA A 101 -6.94 4.97 -3.54
N ILE A 102 -5.88 5.39 -4.24
CA ILE A 102 -5.85 6.70 -4.90
C ILE A 102 -5.47 6.56 -6.37
N CYS A 103 -5.96 7.46 -7.19
CA CYS A 103 -5.65 7.64 -8.63
C CYS A 103 -6.01 6.38 -9.43
N ALA A 104 -5.02 5.63 -9.90
CA ALA A 104 -5.25 4.40 -10.67
C ALA A 104 -5.54 3.17 -9.78
N ALA A 105 -5.15 3.22 -8.51
CA ALA A 105 -5.23 2.07 -7.60
C ALA A 105 -6.66 1.61 -7.24
N PRO A 106 -7.71 2.44 -7.30
CA PRO A 106 -9.08 1.91 -7.12
C PRO A 106 -9.44 0.78 -8.08
N SER A 107 -8.78 0.67 -9.23
CA SER A 107 -8.97 -0.45 -10.15
C SER A 107 -8.60 -1.80 -9.52
N VAL A 108 -7.64 -1.82 -8.60
CA VAL A 108 -7.27 -3.02 -7.86
C VAL A 108 -8.43 -3.49 -6.98
N LEU A 109 -9.10 -2.54 -6.32
CA LEU A 109 -10.28 -2.83 -5.49
C LEU A 109 -11.44 -3.30 -6.36
N GLY A 110 -11.62 -2.71 -7.54
CA GLY A 110 -12.65 -3.11 -8.50
C GLY A 110 -12.44 -4.53 -9.00
N GLN A 111 -11.21 -4.90 -9.33
CA GLN A 111 -10.86 -6.27 -9.75
C GLN A 111 -11.12 -7.29 -8.64
N ALA A 112 -10.96 -6.90 -7.39
CA ALA A 112 -11.24 -7.75 -6.25
C ALA A 112 -12.73 -7.83 -5.88
N GLY A 113 -13.58 -7.08 -6.59
CA GLY A 113 -15.01 -7.05 -6.32
C GLY A 113 -15.41 -6.27 -5.08
N LEU A 114 -14.56 -5.34 -4.63
CA LEU A 114 -14.79 -4.56 -3.41
C LEU A 114 -15.47 -3.20 -3.67
N LEU A 115 -15.69 -2.84 -4.93
CA LEU A 115 -16.37 -1.61 -5.31
C LEU A 115 -17.71 -1.90 -5.99
#